data_993ba8afedd8be345c25b3a62dcce64d
#
_entry.id   993ba8afedd8be345c25b3a62dcce64d
#
_cell.length_a   1.000
_cell.length_b   1.000
_cell.length_c   1.000
_cell.angle_alpha   90.00
_cell.angle_beta   90.00
_cell.angle_gamma   90.00
#
_symmetry.space_group_name_H-M   'P 1'
#
loop_
_entity.id
_entity.type
_entity.pdbx_description
1 polymer ?
#
loop_
_entity_poly.entity_id
_entity_poly.type
_entity_poly.pdbx_seq_one_letter_code
_entity_poly.pdbx_strand_id
1 'polypeptide(L)'
;MRHTEEKRLAWALTGSGHYLRECLDIINQLQDVDLFLSKAAAEILQQYGYRHSVGRVFQDKTASSVPVELFYAGRYHTLVVAPATSNTVAKMVAGISDNLVTNLYAQAGKTRVASIVFACDTEPELESEAPRDNIVKVYPRRIDLENMEKLKTFEETTVAGDMLQLHSAIQDRLACLKISSS
;
A
#
# COMPACT_ATOMS: atom_id res chain seq x y z
N MET A 1 -26.19 22.12 4.88
CA MET A 1 -25.64 21.41 3.73
C MET A 1 -24.35 20.74 4.18
N ARG A 2 -24.30 19.40 4.28
CA ARG A 2 -23.02 18.71 4.50
C ARG A 2 -22.31 18.74 3.15
N HIS A 3 -21.22 19.49 3.02
CA HIS A 3 -20.30 19.29 1.93
C HIS A 3 -19.84 17.83 2.01
N THR A 4 -20.24 17.01 1.04
CA THR A 4 -19.64 15.70 0.85
C THR A 4 -18.20 15.96 0.39
N GLU A 5 -17.25 15.96 1.36
CA GLU A 5 -15.85 15.99 0.99
C GLU A 5 -15.58 14.80 0.05
N GLU A 6 -14.96 15.08 -1.08
CA GLU A 6 -14.58 14.03 -2.02
C GLU A 6 -13.71 12.99 -1.32
N LYS A 7 -14.04 11.73 -1.56
CA LYS A 7 -13.27 10.62 -0.99
C LYS A 7 -11.88 10.61 -1.61
N ARG A 8 -10.89 10.27 -0.80
CA ARG A 8 -9.48 10.27 -1.16
C ARG A 8 -8.95 8.86 -1.35
N LEU A 9 -7.78 8.73 -1.94
CA LEU A 9 -7.01 7.50 -1.99
C LEU A 9 -6.07 7.43 -0.78
N ALA A 10 -6.10 6.33 -0.04
CA ALA A 10 -5.12 6.04 1.00
C ALA A 10 -3.97 5.23 0.39
N TRP A 11 -2.74 5.70 0.52
CA TRP A 11 -1.56 4.95 0.08
C TRP A 11 -0.65 4.64 1.26
N ALA A 12 -0.40 3.36 1.51
CA ALA A 12 0.45 2.89 2.59
C ALA A 12 1.78 2.35 2.03
N LEU A 13 2.89 2.88 2.55
CA LEU A 13 4.25 2.42 2.25
C LEU A 13 4.78 1.55 3.38
N THR A 14 5.42 0.45 3.03
CA THR A 14 6.12 -0.42 3.97
C THR A 14 7.63 -0.32 3.81
N GLY A 15 8.38 -1.03 4.63
CA GLY A 15 9.85 -0.94 4.70
C GLY A 15 10.58 -1.69 3.58
N SER A 16 10.13 -1.58 2.33
CA SER A 16 10.84 -2.12 1.17
C SER A 16 11.54 -1.00 0.42
N GLY A 17 12.86 -1.14 0.19
CA GLY A 17 13.58 -0.30 -0.76
C GLY A 17 13.28 -0.65 -2.20
N HIS A 18 12.94 -1.92 -2.45
CA HIS A 18 12.57 -2.42 -3.76
C HIS A 18 11.23 -1.81 -4.22
N TYR A 19 11.19 -1.27 -5.41
CA TYR A 19 10.06 -0.55 -6.02
C TYR A 19 9.60 0.72 -5.29
N LEU A 20 10.35 1.21 -4.31
CA LEU A 20 9.95 2.40 -3.56
C LEU A 20 9.92 3.66 -4.44
N ARG A 21 10.92 3.83 -5.31
CA ARG A 21 11.03 4.95 -6.23
C ARG A 21 9.85 4.98 -7.20
N GLU A 22 9.58 3.86 -7.83
CA GLU A 22 8.49 3.69 -8.80
C GLU A 22 7.12 3.95 -8.16
N CYS A 23 6.92 3.46 -6.93
CA CYS A 23 5.70 3.75 -6.18
C CYS A 23 5.56 5.25 -5.87
N LEU A 24 6.65 5.93 -5.50
CA LEU A 24 6.63 7.37 -5.27
C LEU A 24 6.36 8.16 -6.55
N ASP A 25 6.86 7.71 -7.70
CA ASP A 25 6.59 8.34 -8.99
C ASP A 25 5.09 8.27 -9.34
N ILE A 26 4.44 7.13 -9.05
CA ILE A 26 2.97 7.01 -9.20
C ILE A 26 2.26 7.94 -8.22
N ILE A 27 2.62 7.92 -6.94
CA ILE A 27 2.02 8.77 -5.90
C ILE A 27 2.06 10.25 -6.29
N ASN A 28 3.21 10.71 -6.79
CA ASN A 28 3.43 12.11 -7.16
C ASN A 28 2.60 12.58 -8.38
N GLN A 29 2.06 11.64 -9.17
CA GLN A 29 1.18 11.92 -10.31
C GLN A 29 -0.30 11.90 -9.93
N LEU A 30 -0.64 11.36 -8.76
CA LEU A 30 -2.02 11.24 -8.29
C LEU A 30 -2.45 12.48 -7.52
N GLN A 31 -3.74 12.80 -7.62
CA GLN A 31 -4.38 13.84 -6.82
C GLN A 31 -5.12 13.18 -5.64
N ASP A 32 -5.36 13.96 -4.60
CA ASP A 32 -6.17 13.53 -3.45
C ASP A 32 -5.70 12.23 -2.78
N VAL A 33 -4.39 12.10 -2.63
CA VAL A 33 -3.74 11.01 -1.91
C VAL A 33 -3.41 11.44 -0.48
N ASP A 34 -3.69 10.54 0.47
CA ASP A 34 -3.15 10.57 1.83
C ASP A 34 -2.12 9.46 1.97
N LEU A 35 -0.93 9.80 2.46
CA LEU A 35 0.20 8.88 2.57
C LEU A 35 0.34 8.36 4.00
N PHE A 36 0.46 7.05 4.13
CA PHE A 36 0.64 6.36 5.40
C PHE A 36 1.98 5.63 5.41
N LEU A 37 2.82 5.93 6.36
CA LEU A 37 4.16 5.38 6.45
C LEU A 37 4.28 4.44 7.65
N SER A 38 4.70 3.20 7.39
CA SER A 38 5.23 2.35 8.47
C SER A 38 6.50 2.98 9.06
N LYS A 39 6.91 2.57 10.26
CA LYS A 39 8.18 3.04 10.86
C LYS A 39 9.35 2.81 9.91
N ALA A 40 9.47 1.60 9.36
CA ALA A 40 10.54 1.26 8.42
C ALA A 40 10.46 2.06 7.11
N ALA A 41 9.24 2.34 6.59
CA ALA A 41 9.11 3.19 5.41
C ALA A 41 9.61 4.61 5.65
N ALA A 42 9.29 5.20 6.79
CA ALA A 42 9.76 6.54 7.14
C ALA A 42 11.29 6.60 7.25
N GLU A 43 11.91 5.57 7.83
CA GLU A 43 13.38 5.46 7.95
C GLU A 43 14.03 5.32 6.56
N ILE A 44 13.49 4.46 5.70
CA ILE A 44 14.02 4.26 4.34
C ILE A 44 13.89 5.52 3.49
N LEU A 45 12.75 6.21 3.52
CA LEU A 45 12.58 7.47 2.80
C LEU A 45 13.64 8.50 3.21
N GLN A 46 13.90 8.60 4.51
CA GLN A 46 14.94 9.51 5.03
C GLN A 46 16.34 9.05 4.58
N GLN A 47 16.64 7.77 4.66
CA GLN A 47 17.94 7.20 4.33
C GLN A 47 18.30 7.39 2.85
N TYR A 48 17.33 7.19 1.95
CA TYR A 48 17.53 7.36 0.52
C TYR A 48 17.34 8.80 0.04
N GLY A 49 16.88 9.70 0.90
CA GLY A 49 16.60 11.10 0.54
C GLY A 49 15.43 11.25 -0.44
N TYR A 50 14.55 10.26 -0.52
CA TYR A 50 13.39 10.31 -1.39
C TYR A 50 12.34 11.29 -0.88
N ARG A 51 11.70 12.00 -1.81
CA ARG A 51 10.69 13.01 -1.52
C ARG A 51 9.37 12.65 -2.19
N HIS A 52 8.29 13.12 -1.60
CA HIS A 52 6.94 13.05 -2.15
C HIS A 52 6.29 14.44 -2.13
N SER A 53 5.33 14.66 -3.02
CA SER A 53 4.55 15.90 -3.12
C SER A 53 3.23 15.87 -2.32
N VAL A 54 2.96 14.78 -1.61
CA VAL A 54 1.70 14.57 -0.88
C VAL A 54 1.63 15.50 0.33
N GLY A 55 0.50 16.22 0.46
CA GLY A 55 0.31 17.19 1.53
C GLY A 55 -0.09 16.59 2.89
N ARG A 56 -0.72 15.41 2.90
CA ARG A 56 -1.15 14.73 4.14
C ARG A 56 -0.42 13.42 4.34
N VAL A 57 0.39 13.37 5.40
CA VAL A 57 1.22 12.21 5.73
C VAL A 57 0.96 11.77 7.17
N PHE A 58 0.67 10.51 7.32
CA PHE A 58 0.51 9.84 8.61
C PHE A 58 1.67 8.88 8.83
N GLN A 59 2.25 8.91 10.02
CA GLN A 59 3.34 8.02 10.38
C GLN A 59 2.93 7.10 11.53
N ASP A 60 3.45 5.89 11.51
CA ASP A 60 3.26 4.89 12.57
C ASP A 60 4.07 5.29 13.82
N LYS A 61 3.52 6.19 14.63
CA LYS A 61 4.18 6.72 15.83
C LYS A 61 3.66 6.11 17.13
N THR A 62 2.42 5.64 17.13
CA THR A 62 1.74 5.14 18.34
C THR A 62 0.85 3.96 17.98
N ALA A 63 0.48 3.17 18.99
CA ALA A 63 -0.56 2.13 18.84
C ALA A 63 -1.98 2.73 18.60
N SER A 64 -2.10 4.05 18.59
CA SER A 64 -3.36 4.75 18.41
C SER A 64 -3.87 4.62 16.98
N SER A 65 -5.15 4.36 16.86
CA SER A 65 -5.87 4.08 15.61
C SER A 65 -6.44 5.33 14.92
N VAL A 66 -6.07 6.53 15.35
CA VAL A 66 -6.68 7.78 14.84
C VAL A 66 -6.72 7.88 13.31
N PRO A 67 -5.64 7.58 12.56
CA PRO A 67 -5.72 7.59 11.10
C PRO A 67 -6.64 6.51 10.54
N VAL A 68 -6.84 5.43 11.27
CA VAL A 68 -7.66 4.27 10.88
C VAL A 68 -9.15 4.59 10.95
N GLU A 69 -9.56 5.46 11.88
CA GLU A 69 -10.95 5.92 12.01
C GLU A 69 -11.47 6.61 10.75
N LEU A 70 -10.59 7.16 9.93
CA LEU A 70 -10.95 7.79 8.67
C LEU A 70 -11.61 6.82 7.67
N PHE A 71 -11.36 5.51 7.77
CA PHE A 71 -12.05 4.49 6.98
C PHE A 71 -13.53 4.38 7.40
N TYR A 72 -13.81 4.34 8.70
CA TYR A 72 -15.19 4.34 9.21
C TYR A 72 -15.95 5.63 8.88
N ALA A 73 -15.24 6.76 8.83
CA ALA A 73 -15.80 8.04 8.42
C ALA A 73 -16.06 8.12 6.89
N GLY A 74 -15.72 7.06 6.12
CA GLY A 74 -15.93 7.01 4.68
C GLY A 74 -15.04 7.96 3.88
N ARG A 75 -13.90 8.36 4.43
CA ARG A 75 -12.95 9.32 3.80
C ARG A 75 -12.19 8.73 2.62
N TYR A 76 -12.10 7.41 2.53
CA TYR A 76 -11.34 6.75 1.49
C TYR A 76 -12.23 5.91 0.59
N HIS A 77 -11.94 5.92 -0.70
CA HIS A 77 -12.55 5.04 -1.69
C HIS A 77 -11.67 3.82 -2.00
N THR A 78 -10.37 3.92 -1.77
CA THR A 78 -9.40 2.86 -2.08
C THR A 78 -8.22 2.94 -1.12
N LEU A 79 -7.72 1.78 -0.70
CA LEU A 79 -6.43 1.62 -0.04
C LEU A 79 -5.45 1.00 -1.04
N VAL A 80 -4.29 1.61 -1.21
CA VAL A 80 -3.14 1.02 -1.92
C VAL A 80 -2.07 0.70 -0.89
N VAL A 81 -1.56 -0.53 -0.86
CA VAL A 81 -0.40 -0.92 -0.04
C VAL A 81 0.72 -1.33 -0.99
N ALA A 82 1.58 -0.40 -1.30
CA ALA A 82 2.62 -0.58 -2.31
C ALA A 82 3.83 0.35 -2.03
N PRO A 83 5.06 -0.20 -1.97
CA PRO A 83 5.38 -1.62 -1.95
C PRO A 83 5.01 -2.28 -0.61
N ALA A 84 4.57 -3.55 -0.64
CA ALA A 84 4.26 -4.35 0.54
C ALA A 84 5.33 -5.41 0.78
N THR A 85 6.03 -5.35 1.92
CA THR A 85 7.02 -6.38 2.29
C THR A 85 6.33 -7.71 2.57
N SER A 86 7.04 -8.83 2.40
CA SER A 86 6.55 -10.18 2.75
C SER A 86 6.04 -10.27 4.19
N ASN A 87 6.69 -9.57 5.13
CA ASN A 87 6.21 -9.50 6.52
C ASN A 87 4.83 -8.84 6.62
N THR A 88 4.59 -7.77 5.85
CA THR A 88 3.28 -7.09 5.82
C THR A 88 2.22 -8.00 5.20
N VAL A 89 2.53 -8.65 4.08
CA VAL A 89 1.64 -9.62 3.41
C VAL A 89 1.31 -10.78 4.36
N ALA A 90 2.30 -11.36 5.03
CA ALA A 90 2.09 -12.44 6.00
C ALA A 90 1.16 -12.03 7.14
N LYS A 91 1.32 -10.83 7.68
CA LYS A 91 0.44 -10.29 8.72
C LYS A 91 -0.99 -10.09 8.22
N MET A 92 -1.18 -9.53 7.03
CA MET A 92 -2.50 -9.38 6.40
C MET A 92 -3.20 -10.72 6.28
N VAL A 93 -2.50 -11.73 5.76
CA VAL A 93 -3.01 -13.09 5.57
C VAL A 93 -3.36 -13.78 6.88
N ALA A 94 -2.58 -13.53 7.93
CA ALA A 94 -2.82 -14.06 9.27
C ALA A 94 -3.85 -13.27 10.09
N GLY A 95 -4.35 -12.13 9.56
CA GLY A 95 -5.27 -11.24 10.28
C GLY A 95 -4.61 -10.44 11.40
N ILE A 96 -3.30 -10.27 11.38
CA ILE A 96 -2.54 -9.54 12.40
C ILE A 96 -2.53 -8.05 12.07
N SER A 97 -3.07 -7.23 12.98
CA SER A 97 -3.22 -5.78 12.82
C SER A 97 -2.48 -5.05 13.95
N ASP A 98 -1.15 -5.17 13.98
CA ASP A 98 -0.27 -4.69 15.06
C ASP A 98 0.52 -3.42 14.73
N ASN A 99 0.31 -2.87 13.55
CA ASN A 99 0.93 -1.61 13.09
C ASN A 99 -0.03 -0.81 12.20
N LEU A 100 0.35 0.42 11.86
CA LEU A 100 -0.50 1.31 11.08
C LEU A 100 -0.97 0.67 9.77
N VAL A 101 -0.07 0.11 8.97
CA VAL A 101 -0.41 -0.42 7.63
C VAL A 101 -1.35 -1.62 7.71
N THR A 102 -1.06 -2.58 8.60
CA THR A 102 -1.92 -3.76 8.78
C THR A 102 -3.27 -3.41 9.39
N ASN A 103 -3.33 -2.38 10.25
CA ASN A 103 -4.59 -1.83 10.73
C ASN A 103 -5.41 -1.19 9.62
N LEU A 104 -4.79 -0.38 8.75
CA LEU A 104 -5.49 0.21 7.60
C LEU A 104 -6.11 -0.86 6.72
N TYR A 105 -5.34 -1.92 6.40
CA TYR A 105 -5.82 -3.03 5.59
C TYR A 105 -7.01 -3.75 6.25
N ALA A 106 -6.90 -4.05 7.55
CA ALA A 106 -7.99 -4.69 8.29
C ALA A 106 -9.26 -3.83 8.31
N GLN A 107 -9.13 -2.51 8.45
CA GLN A 107 -10.29 -1.62 8.47
C GLN A 107 -10.84 -1.37 7.07
N ALA A 108 -10.01 -1.32 6.05
CA ALA A 108 -10.46 -1.27 4.66
C ALA A 108 -11.38 -2.47 4.36
N GLY A 109 -10.96 -3.68 4.70
CA GLY A 109 -11.79 -4.89 4.53
C GLY A 109 -13.11 -4.82 5.31
N LYS A 110 -13.08 -4.42 6.60
CA LYS A 110 -14.29 -4.29 7.43
C LYS A 110 -15.26 -3.23 6.91
N THR A 111 -14.78 -2.20 6.24
CA THR A 111 -15.61 -1.11 5.67
C THR A 111 -15.88 -1.30 4.19
N ARG A 112 -15.48 -2.44 3.60
CA ARG A 112 -15.61 -2.77 2.17
C ARG A 112 -14.99 -1.72 1.26
N VAL A 113 -13.89 -1.14 1.69
CA VAL A 113 -13.05 -0.28 0.85
C VAL A 113 -12.09 -1.17 0.06
N ALA A 114 -12.12 -1.04 -1.25
CA ALA A 114 -11.26 -1.81 -2.12
C ALA A 114 -9.78 -1.59 -1.80
N SER A 115 -9.01 -2.66 -1.75
CA SER A 115 -7.59 -2.65 -1.47
C SER A 115 -6.79 -3.15 -2.67
N ILE A 116 -5.72 -2.45 -3.03
CA ILE A 116 -4.75 -2.85 -4.04
C ILE A 116 -3.43 -3.08 -3.31
N VAL A 117 -2.89 -4.29 -3.37
CA VAL A 117 -1.65 -4.66 -2.71
C VAL A 117 -0.62 -5.05 -3.74
N PHE A 118 0.54 -4.39 -3.70
CA PHE A 118 1.68 -4.78 -4.51
C PHE A 118 2.75 -5.40 -3.62
N ALA A 119 2.85 -6.74 -3.65
CA ALA A 119 3.83 -7.51 -2.91
C ALA A 119 5.22 -7.38 -3.57
N CYS A 120 6.27 -7.26 -2.76
CA CYS A 120 7.64 -7.17 -3.28
C CYS A 120 8.18 -8.51 -3.77
N ASP A 121 7.77 -9.59 -3.12
CA ASP A 121 8.31 -10.94 -3.34
C ASP A 121 7.28 -11.76 -4.11
N THR A 122 7.34 -11.68 -5.44
CA THR A 122 6.33 -12.26 -6.33
C THR A 122 6.82 -13.49 -7.10
N GLU A 123 8.13 -13.69 -7.19
CA GLU A 123 8.76 -14.76 -7.95
C GLU A 123 9.78 -15.51 -7.09
N PRO A 124 10.09 -16.80 -7.40
CA PRO A 124 11.07 -17.60 -6.65
C PRO A 124 12.48 -17.04 -6.65
N GLU A 125 12.83 -16.27 -7.66
CA GLU A 125 14.10 -15.54 -7.80
C GLU A 125 13.79 -14.18 -8.41
N LEU A 126 14.29 -13.12 -7.80
CA LEU A 126 14.16 -11.76 -8.33
C LEU A 126 15.39 -10.93 -7.98
N GLU A 127 15.59 -9.86 -8.74
CA GLU A 127 16.61 -8.86 -8.46
C GLU A 127 16.01 -7.73 -7.63
N SER A 128 16.70 -7.34 -6.58
CA SER A 128 16.28 -6.27 -5.67
C SER A 128 17.35 -5.20 -5.58
N GLU A 129 16.94 -3.95 -5.55
CA GLU A 129 17.84 -2.85 -5.25
C GLU A 129 18.19 -2.87 -3.75
N ALA A 130 19.49 -2.99 -3.49
CA ALA A 130 20.08 -2.84 -2.17
C ALA A 130 20.64 -1.41 -2.01
N PRO A 131 20.94 -0.95 -0.79
CA PRO A 131 21.55 0.37 -0.57
C PRO A 131 22.78 0.60 -1.44
N ARG A 132 22.97 1.85 -1.91
CA ARG A 132 24.05 2.30 -2.79
C ARG A 132 24.00 1.74 -4.21
N ASP A 133 22.77 1.60 -4.75
CA ASP A 133 22.51 1.15 -6.13
C ASP A 133 23.07 -0.25 -6.46
N ASN A 134 23.31 -1.08 -5.45
CA ASN A 134 23.69 -2.47 -5.65
C ASN A 134 22.47 -3.30 -6.01
N ILE A 135 22.55 -4.07 -7.07
CA ILE A 135 21.55 -5.08 -7.42
C ILE A 135 21.96 -6.40 -6.76
N VAL A 136 21.04 -6.99 -6.01
CA VAL A 136 21.25 -8.28 -5.36
C VAL A 136 20.16 -9.26 -5.77
N LYS A 137 20.54 -10.51 -5.98
CA LYS A 137 19.57 -11.59 -6.16
C LYS A 137 18.98 -11.95 -4.80
N VAL A 138 17.66 -12.02 -4.74
CA VAL A 138 16.92 -12.47 -3.56
C VAL A 138 16.04 -13.65 -3.92
N TYR A 139 15.86 -14.53 -2.95
CA TYR A 139 15.09 -15.76 -3.09
C TYR A 139 13.96 -15.75 -2.05
N PRO A 140 12.77 -15.27 -2.43
CA PRO A 140 11.62 -15.30 -1.54
C PRO A 140 11.37 -16.70 -1.01
N ARG A 141 11.04 -16.78 0.27
CA ARG A 141 10.78 -18.07 0.90
C ARG A 141 9.46 -18.64 0.35
N ARG A 142 9.33 -19.94 0.36
CA ARG A 142 8.09 -20.61 -0.03
C ARG A 142 6.86 -20.01 0.67
N ILE A 143 6.96 -19.72 1.96
CA ILE A 143 5.88 -19.11 2.75
C ILE A 143 5.49 -17.71 2.25
N ASP A 144 6.44 -16.93 1.71
CA ASP A 144 6.19 -15.59 1.18
C ASP A 144 5.32 -15.69 -0.09
N LEU A 145 5.65 -16.61 -0.99
CA LEU A 145 4.89 -16.89 -2.20
C LEU A 145 3.49 -17.46 -1.87
N GLU A 146 3.40 -18.40 -0.92
CA GLU A 146 2.12 -18.98 -0.48
C GLU A 146 1.22 -17.90 0.14
N ASN A 147 1.77 -16.97 0.92
CA ASN A 147 1.01 -15.87 1.49
C ASN A 147 0.49 -14.91 0.40
N MET A 148 1.30 -14.62 -0.62
CA MET A 148 0.85 -13.80 -1.74
C MET A 148 -0.33 -14.47 -2.47
N GLU A 149 -0.23 -15.77 -2.79
CA GLU A 149 -1.33 -16.51 -3.43
C GLU A 149 -2.59 -16.52 -2.55
N LYS A 150 -2.43 -16.70 -1.24
CA LYS A 150 -3.56 -16.66 -0.32
C LYS A 150 -4.20 -15.27 -0.24
N LEU A 151 -3.42 -14.21 -0.30
CA LEU A 151 -3.94 -12.85 -0.29
C LEU A 151 -4.83 -12.55 -1.50
N LYS A 152 -4.55 -13.15 -2.66
CA LYS A 152 -5.38 -13.03 -3.88
C LYS A 152 -6.81 -13.56 -3.69
N THR A 153 -7.05 -14.40 -2.69
CA THR A 153 -8.39 -14.96 -2.40
C THR A 153 -9.23 -14.08 -1.47
N PHE A 154 -8.69 -12.97 -0.97
CA PHE A 154 -9.39 -12.11 -0.03
C PHE A 154 -10.36 -11.18 -0.76
N GLU A 155 -11.54 -11.02 -0.17
CA GLU A 155 -12.57 -10.11 -0.69
C GLU A 155 -12.04 -8.66 -0.73
N GLU A 156 -12.52 -7.89 -1.69
CA GLU A 156 -12.15 -6.48 -1.91
C GLU A 156 -10.64 -6.26 -2.07
N THR A 157 -9.86 -7.31 -2.36
CA THR A 157 -8.40 -7.23 -2.48
C THR A 157 -7.94 -7.61 -3.89
N THR A 158 -7.23 -6.70 -4.54
CA THR A 158 -6.51 -6.94 -5.80
C THR A 158 -5.02 -7.00 -5.48
N VAL A 159 -4.36 -8.09 -5.87
CA VAL A 159 -2.92 -8.24 -5.71
C VAL A 159 -2.25 -8.01 -7.06
N ALA A 160 -1.38 -7.00 -7.13
CA ALA A 160 -0.54 -6.74 -8.29
C ALA A 160 0.77 -7.54 -8.17
N GLY A 161 1.15 -8.23 -9.24
CA GLY A 161 2.37 -9.03 -9.30
C GLY A 161 3.58 -8.26 -9.85
N ASP A 162 3.33 -7.12 -10.52
CA ASP A 162 4.36 -6.25 -11.07
C ASP A 162 3.87 -4.79 -11.11
N MET A 163 4.77 -3.87 -11.47
CA MET A 163 4.47 -2.43 -11.53
C MET A 163 3.42 -2.08 -12.59
N LEU A 164 3.36 -2.82 -13.69
CA LEU A 164 2.38 -2.60 -14.74
C LEU A 164 0.97 -2.93 -14.25
N GLN A 165 0.83 -4.07 -13.57
CA GLN A 165 -0.43 -4.49 -12.94
C GLN A 165 -0.85 -3.52 -11.83
N LEU A 166 0.08 -3.02 -11.01
CA LEU A 166 -0.21 -2.01 -10.00
C LEU A 166 -0.79 -0.75 -10.65
N HIS A 167 -0.12 -0.24 -11.69
CA HIS A 167 -0.57 0.95 -12.40
C HIS A 167 -1.97 0.73 -13.03
N SER A 168 -2.18 -0.39 -13.72
CA SER A 168 -3.47 -0.74 -14.33
C SER A 168 -4.57 -0.82 -13.28
N ALA A 169 -4.35 -1.53 -12.17
CA ALA A 169 -5.34 -1.69 -11.11
C ALA A 169 -5.77 -0.34 -10.51
N ILE A 170 -4.82 0.60 -10.33
CA ILE A 170 -5.12 1.95 -9.86
C ILE A 170 -5.95 2.71 -10.89
N GLN A 171 -5.56 2.69 -12.16
CA GLN A 171 -6.28 3.40 -13.23
C GLN A 171 -7.70 2.88 -13.42
N ASP A 172 -7.88 1.55 -13.45
CA ASP A 172 -9.17 0.91 -13.56
C ASP A 172 -10.09 1.29 -12.39
N ARG A 173 -9.53 1.32 -11.18
CA ARG A 173 -10.28 1.72 -9.98
C ARG A 173 -10.73 3.18 -10.06
N LEU A 174 -9.85 4.09 -10.47
CA LEU A 174 -10.19 5.50 -10.61
C LEU A 174 -11.20 5.75 -11.73
N ALA A 175 -11.13 5.00 -12.83
CA ALA A 175 -12.10 5.07 -13.92
C ALA A 175 -13.50 4.62 -13.45
N CYS A 176 -13.59 3.51 -12.71
CA CYS A 176 -14.85 3.03 -12.14
C CYS A 176 -15.50 4.07 -11.21
N LEU A 177 -14.72 4.79 -10.42
CA LEU A 177 -15.23 5.81 -9.50
C LEU A 177 -15.82 7.01 -10.25
N LYS A 178 -15.19 7.45 -11.35
CA LYS A 178 -15.71 8.54 -12.19
C LYS A 178 -17.05 8.19 -12.83
N ILE A 179 -17.23 6.97 -13.29
CA ILE A 179 -18.49 6.48 -13.87
C ILE A 179 -19.61 6.44 -12.82
N SER A 180 -19.28 6.06 -11.58
CA SER A 180 -20.26 5.96 -10.49
C SER A 180 -20.71 7.33 -9.93
N SER A 181 -19.99 8.40 -10.27
CA SER A 181 -20.26 9.78 -9.82
C SER A 181 -21.03 10.61 -10.88
N SER A 182 -21.23 10.05 -12.08
CA SER A 182 -21.95 10.64 -13.21
C SER A 182 -23.38 10.12 -13.28
#